data_6c060e3f0869e3bc35feb0397cd34d62
#
_entry.id   6c060e3f0869e3bc35feb0397cd34d62
#
_cell.length_a   1.000
_cell.length_b   1.000
_cell.length_c   1.000
_cell.angle_alpha   90.00
_cell.angle_beta   90.00
_cell.angle_gamma   90.00
#
_symmetry.space_group_name_H-M   'P 1'
#
loop_
_entity.id
_entity.type
_entity.pdbx_description
1 polymer ?
#
loop_
_entity_poly.entity_id
_entity_poly.type
_entity_poly.pdbx_seq_one_letter_code
_entity_poly.pdbx_strand_id
1 'polypeptide(L)'
;MEQNLPFVNVGFIDNAYNDRVLPLLGKIDNGHLFKWFLVLIWKIAALAFLLGGVYLTIAGIFGDTGYIKMNITNELFSGGQKAGASFGLVIGLVLSLVCAWYLYSNTKKRTDELNSQEYGDLLHFIFLTMIPRTITLAGEIAFTLIMYAGLMQIIAGLDGAAAYAPLLSYGDLFMQIPGVNMAAALVPSSVHGNYDNFVNDMSMGIMGVAAAFFVLIAYYIYREIYNYGMKLVCALIAFLPRLALPIAIRKKAE
;
A
#
# COMPACT_ATOMS: atom_id res chain seq x y z
N MET A 1 -46.93 23.71 38.58
CA MET A 1 -47.72 22.62 37.95
C MET A 1 -46.79 21.87 37.00
N GLU A 2 -46.15 20.85 37.51
CA GLU A 2 -45.39 19.90 36.69
C GLU A 2 -46.41 18.93 36.06
N GLN A 3 -46.52 19.04 34.74
CA GLN A 3 -47.29 18.07 33.96
C GLN A 3 -46.49 16.77 33.90
N ASN A 4 -46.79 15.85 34.78
CA ASN A 4 -46.38 14.45 34.66
C ASN A 4 -47.07 13.87 33.41
N LEU A 5 -46.38 13.78 32.31
CA LEU A 5 -46.77 12.98 31.14
C LEU A 5 -46.55 11.50 31.45
N PRO A 6 -47.57 10.63 31.49
CA PRO A 6 -47.49 9.28 32.07
C PRO A 6 -47.03 8.19 31.08
N PHE A 7 -46.32 8.45 30.04
CA PHE A 7 -46.21 7.44 28.96
C PHE A 7 -44.85 7.08 28.39
N VAL A 8 -43.73 7.44 28.98
CA VAL A 8 -42.49 6.76 28.61
C VAL A 8 -41.61 6.60 29.83
N ASN A 9 -41.37 5.38 30.25
CA ASN A 9 -40.35 5.07 31.27
C ASN A 9 -38.96 5.25 30.61
N VAL A 10 -38.51 6.51 30.53
CA VAL A 10 -37.25 6.94 29.91
C VAL A 10 -36.06 6.23 30.59
N GLY A 11 -36.21 5.86 31.88
CA GLY A 11 -35.14 5.17 32.61
C GLY A 11 -34.72 3.82 32.04
N PHE A 12 -35.62 3.08 31.38
CA PHE A 12 -35.23 1.82 30.72
C PHE A 12 -34.35 2.07 29.51
N ILE A 13 -34.65 3.13 28.71
CA ILE A 13 -33.87 3.50 27.52
C ILE A 13 -32.53 4.04 27.97
N ASP A 14 -32.50 4.91 28.98
CA ASP A 14 -31.26 5.48 29.52
C ASP A 14 -30.36 4.40 30.14
N ASN A 15 -30.91 3.46 30.88
CA ASN A 15 -30.13 2.34 31.42
C ASN A 15 -29.60 1.41 30.30
N ALA A 16 -30.44 1.07 29.32
CA ALA A 16 -30.00 0.26 28.18
C ALA A 16 -28.92 0.99 27.35
N TYR A 17 -29.03 2.29 27.21
CA TYR A 17 -28.00 3.10 26.54
C TYR A 17 -26.69 3.11 27.35
N ASN A 18 -26.75 3.43 28.64
CA ASN A 18 -25.59 3.51 29.51
C ASN A 18 -24.88 2.16 29.71
N ASP A 19 -25.66 1.06 29.87
CA ASP A 19 -25.10 -0.25 30.18
C ASP A 19 -24.59 -1.02 28.96
N ARG A 20 -25.16 -0.79 27.77
CA ARG A 20 -24.84 -1.55 26.56
C ARG A 20 -24.25 -0.71 25.42
N VAL A 21 -24.82 0.44 25.16
CA VAL A 21 -24.44 1.25 23.98
C VAL A 21 -23.20 2.09 24.27
N LEU A 22 -23.15 2.76 25.41
CA LEU A 22 -22.05 3.64 25.78
C LEU A 22 -20.70 2.92 25.92
N PRO A 23 -20.61 1.72 26.54
CA PRO A 23 -19.37 0.96 26.57
C PRO A 23 -18.94 0.47 25.18
N LEU A 24 -19.91 0.19 24.30
CA LEU A 24 -19.63 -0.24 22.94
C LEU A 24 -19.14 0.93 22.08
N LEU A 25 -19.76 2.10 22.22
CA LEU A 25 -19.30 3.34 21.61
C LEU A 25 -17.90 3.74 22.09
N GLY A 26 -17.63 3.60 23.39
CA GLY A 26 -16.31 3.86 23.96
C GLY A 26 -15.22 2.95 23.40
N LYS A 27 -15.53 1.68 23.09
CA LYS A 27 -14.60 0.77 22.41
C LYS A 27 -14.35 1.17 20.97
N ILE A 28 -15.37 1.69 20.29
CA ILE A 28 -15.22 2.20 18.90
C ILE A 28 -14.45 3.51 18.92
N ASP A 29 -14.77 4.41 19.83
CA ASP A 29 -14.15 5.73 19.95
C ASP A 29 -12.65 5.64 20.27
N ASN A 30 -12.21 4.64 21.03
CA ASN A 30 -10.81 4.38 21.29
C ASN A 30 -10.02 3.89 20.07
N GLY A 31 -10.64 3.71 18.91
CA GLY A 31 -9.97 3.25 17.68
C GLY A 31 -9.53 1.78 17.71
N HIS A 32 -9.76 1.06 18.80
CA HIS A 32 -9.25 -0.30 18.99
C HIS A 32 -9.77 -1.30 17.96
N LEU A 33 -11.05 -1.21 17.60
CA LEU A 33 -11.69 -2.07 16.62
C LEU A 33 -11.12 -1.82 15.21
N PHE A 34 -10.95 -0.55 14.85
CA PHE A 34 -10.37 -0.17 13.56
C PHE A 34 -8.89 -0.55 13.46
N LYS A 35 -8.13 -0.40 14.55
CA LYS A 35 -6.74 -0.86 14.62
C LYS A 35 -6.67 -2.37 14.38
N TRP A 36 -7.48 -3.17 15.08
CA TRP A 36 -7.49 -4.62 14.91
C TRP A 36 -7.82 -5.02 13.48
N PHE A 37 -8.84 -4.40 12.89
CA PHE A 37 -9.25 -4.66 11.51
C PHE A 37 -8.14 -4.31 10.49
N LEU A 38 -7.51 -3.15 10.65
CA LEU A 38 -6.42 -2.74 9.76
C LEU A 38 -5.20 -3.66 9.89
N VAL A 39 -4.83 -4.02 11.11
CA VAL A 39 -3.76 -4.99 11.39
C VAL A 39 -4.06 -6.33 10.74
N LEU A 40 -5.32 -6.79 10.80
CA LEU A 40 -5.73 -8.03 10.14
C LEU A 40 -5.59 -7.94 8.61
N ILE A 41 -6.08 -6.86 8.00
CA ILE A 41 -5.94 -6.63 6.55
C ILE A 41 -4.47 -6.63 6.13
N TRP A 42 -3.62 -5.92 6.85
CA TRP A 42 -2.20 -5.85 6.51
C TRP A 42 -1.48 -7.18 6.71
N LYS A 43 -1.85 -7.98 7.71
CA LYS A 43 -1.34 -9.35 7.86
C LYS A 43 -1.73 -10.24 6.68
N ILE A 44 -2.99 -10.15 6.25
CA ILE A 44 -3.47 -10.89 5.07
C ILE A 44 -2.72 -10.41 3.82
N ALA A 45 -2.56 -9.10 3.63
CA ALA A 45 -1.80 -8.54 2.51
C ALA A 45 -0.33 -8.99 2.52
N ALA A 46 0.33 -9.02 3.68
CA ALA A 46 1.69 -9.53 3.80
C ALA A 46 1.78 -10.99 3.36
N LEU A 47 0.88 -11.85 3.83
CA LEU A 47 0.83 -13.25 3.40
C LEU A 47 0.53 -13.39 1.91
N ALA A 48 -0.37 -12.56 1.38
CA ALA A 48 -0.71 -12.55 -0.04
C ALA A 48 0.51 -12.17 -0.91
N PHE A 49 1.33 -11.21 -0.49
CA PHE A 49 2.58 -10.87 -1.18
C PHE A 49 3.57 -12.03 -1.19
N LEU A 50 3.72 -12.75 -0.07
CA LEU A 50 4.65 -13.87 0.00
C LEU A 50 4.12 -15.08 -0.79
N LEU A 51 2.94 -15.58 -0.44
CA LEU A 51 2.39 -16.80 -1.04
C LEU A 51 2.00 -16.58 -2.50
N GLY A 52 1.37 -15.44 -2.79
CA GLY A 52 1.01 -15.04 -4.15
C GLY A 52 2.24 -14.79 -5.00
N GLY A 53 3.29 -14.14 -4.46
CA GLY A 53 4.54 -13.93 -5.16
C GLY A 53 5.26 -15.24 -5.52
N VAL A 54 5.32 -16.19 -4.58
CA VAL A 54 5.86 -17.53 -4.85
C VAL A 54 5.01 -18.27 -5.88
N TYR A 55 3.69 -18.23 -5.73
CA TYR A 55 2.77 -18.85 -6.68
C TYR A 55 2.94 -18.28 -8.11
N LEU A 56 2.92 -16.96 -8.27
CA LEU A 56 3.11 -16.31 -9.56
C LEU A 56 4.48 -16.64 -10.18
N THR A 57 5.52 -16.71 -9.33
CA THR A 57 6.87 -17.08 -9.77
C THR A 57 6.92 -18.51 -10.29
N ILE A 58 6.26 -19.45 -9.64
CA ILE A 58 6.24 -20.86 -10.09
C ILE A 58 5.28 -21.05 -11.28
N ALA A 59 4.07 -20.51 -11.18
CA ALA A 59 3.04 -20.68 -12.20
C ALA A 59 3.44 -20.06 -13.55
N GLY A 60 4.14 -18.94 -13.53
CA GLY A 60 4.63 -18.29 -14.74
C GLY A 60 5.77 -19.03 -15.46
N ILE A 61 6.42 -20.00 -14.83
CA ILE A 61 7.46 -20.82 -15.47
C ILE A 61 6.81 -21.94 -16.31
N PHE A 62 5.80 -22.61 -15.73
CA PHE A 62 5.21 -23.81 -16.26
C PHE A 62 3.83 -23.52 -16.88
N GLY A 63 3.46 -24.31 -17.86
CA GLY A 63 2.16 -24.23 -18.53
C GLY A 63 2.27 -23.90 -20.01
N ASP A 64 1.13 -23.84 -20.68
CA ASP A 64 1.08 -23.62 -22.14
C ASP A 64 1.52 -22.23 -22.57
N THR A 65 1.38 -21.24 -21.71
CA THR A 65 1.87 -19.87 -21.84
C THR A 65 3.04 -19.57 -20.91
N GLY A 66 3.67 -20.62 -20.35
CA GLY A 66 4.79 -20.48 -19.42
C GLY A 66 6.05 -19.96 -20.12
N TYR A 67 6.89 -19.27 -19.32
CA TYR A 67 8.10 -18.60 -19.82
C TYR A 67 9.04 -19.57 -20.57
N ILE A 68 9.22 -20.80 -20.07
CA ILE A 68 10.08 -21.82 -20.71
C ILE A 68 9.58 -22.13 -22.11
N LYS A 69 8.27 -22.38 -22.26
CA LYS A 69 7.69 -22.73 -23.55
C LYS A 69 7.77 -21.58 -24.55
N MET A 70 7.50 -20.36 -24.09
CA MET A 70 7.48 -19.20 -24.97
C MET A 70 8.87 -18.72 -25.39
N ASN A 71 9.89 -18.85 -24.53
CA ASN A 71 11.20 -18.22 -24.77
C ASN A 71 12.35 -19.23 -24.92
N ILE A 72 12.35 -20.35 -24.17
CA ILE A 72 13.48 -21.28 -24.18
C ILE A 72 13.29 -22.41 -25.18
N THR A 73 12.09 -23.00 -25.22
CA THR A 73 11.81 -24.11 -26.14
C THR A 73 11.20 -23.65 -27.48
N ASN A 74 11.01 -22.36 -27.67
CA ASN A 74 10.46 -21.81 -28.90
C ASN A 74 11.44 -22.03 -30.05
N GLU A 75 10.97 -22.69 -31.13
CA GLU A 75 11.78 -23.01 -32.29
C GLU A 75 12.17 -21.78 -33.12
N LEU A 76 11.44 -20.69 -32.99
CA LEU A 76 11.69 -19.42 -33.68
C LEU A 76 12.90 -18.68 -33.14
N PHE A 77 13.36 -18.99 -31.93
CA PHE A 77 14.47 -18.29 -31.29
C PHE A 77 15.82 -18.94 -31.64
N SER A 78 16.81 -18.08 -31.90
CA SER A 78 18.21 -18.49 -32.10
C SER A 78 18.82 -19.06 -30.81
N GLY A 79 19.93 -19.79 -30.93
CA GLY A 79 20.63 -20.33 -29.77
C GLY A 79 21.06 -19.24 -28.77
N GLY A 80 21.49 -18.06 -29.25
CA GLY A 80 21.84 -16.92 -28.40
C GLY A 80 20.65 -16.39 -27.61
N GLN A 81 19.51 -16.24 -28.27
CA GLN A 81 18.27 -15.79 -27.61
C GLN A 81 17.78 -16.80 -26.56
N LYS A 82 17.90 -18.10 -26.82
CA LYS A 82 17.57 -19.14 -25.85
C LYS A 82 18.51 -19.12 -24.64
N ALA A 83 19.80 -18.87 -24.86
CA ALA A 83 20.77 -18.73 -23.76
C ALA A 83 20.47 -17.49 -22.92
N GLY A 84 20.17 -16.33 -23.56
CA GLY A 84 19.75 -15.12 -22.88
C GLY A 84 18.45 -15.32 -22.08
N ALA A 85 17.43 -15.96 -22.68
CA ALA A 85 16.20 -16.26 -21.98
C ALA A 85 16.41 -17.19 -20.77
N SER A 86 17.33 -18.16 -20.87
CA SER A 86 17.67 -19.04 -19.73
C SER A 86 18.36 -18.24 -18.60
N PHE A 87 19.23 -17.31 -18.92
CA PHE A 87 19.85 -16.39 -17.96
C PHE A 87 18.79 -15.47 -17.32
N GLY A 88 17.94 -14.84 -18.14
CA GLY A 88 16.83 -14.01 -17.69
C GLY A 88 15.84 -14.75 -16.78
N LEU A 89 15.60 -16.04 -17.05
CA LEU A 89 14.76 -16.88 -16.17
C LEU A 89 15.41 -17.05 -14.78
N VAL A 90 16.69 -17.41 -14.72
CA VAL A 90 17.37 -17.67 -13.43
C VAL A 90 17.42 -16.41 -12.59
N ILE A 91 17.88 -15.29 -13.15
CA ILE A 91 17.96 -14.03 -12.43
C ILE A 91 16.57 -13.50 -12.08
N GLY A 92 15.64 -13.58 -13.03
CA GLY A 92 14.25 -13.18 -12.82
C GLY A 92 13.57 -13.94 -11.70
N LEU A 93 13.82 -15.25 -11.61
CA LEU A 93 13.33 -16.09 -10.52
C LEU A 93 13.88 -15.63 -9.16
N VAL A 94 15.19 -15.43 -9.05
CA VAL A 94 15.82 -14.97 -7.80
C VAL A 94 15.28 -13.60 -7.39
N LEU A 95 15.25 -12.64 -8.31
CA LEU A 95 14.75 -11.29 -8.02
C LEU A 95 13.26 -11.28 -7.68
N SER A 96 12.45 -12.14 -8.31
CA SER A 96 11.03 -12.26 -7.99
C SER A 96 10.82 -12.77 -6.56
N LEU A 97 11.57 -13.78 -6.13
CA LEU A 97 11.51 -14.29 -4.76
C LEU A 97 12.00 -13.26 -3.74
N VAL A 98 13.09 -12.55 -4.05
CA VAL A 98 13.61 -11.47 -3.19
C VAL A 98 12.58 -10.33 -3.09
N CYS A 99 11.96 -9.94 -4.20
CA CYS A 99 10.91 -8.91 -4.22
C CYS A 99 9.69 -9.33 -3.38
N ALA A 100 9.19 -10.55 -3.55
CA ALA A 100 8.08 -11.08 -2.76
C ALA A 100 8.41 -11.11 -1.26
N TRP A 101 9.61 -11.51 -0.89
CA TRP A 101 10.09 -11.48 0.48
C TRP A 101 10.19 -10.07 1.04
N TYR A 102 10.67 -9.11 0.23
CA TYR A 102 10.80 -7.72 0.65
C TYR A 102 9.43 -7.06 0.86
N LEU A 103 8.47 -7.30 -0.04
CA LEU A 103 7.08 -6.86 0.11
C LEU A 103 6.45 -7.42 1.41
N TYR A 104 6.61 -8.71 1.66
CA TYR A 104 6.17 -9.35 2.89
C TYR A 104 6.80 -8.72 4.12
N SER A 105 8.14 -8.59 4.14
CA SER A 105 8.90 -8.11 5.29
C SER A 105 8.53 -6.67 5.65
N ASN A 106 8.42 -5.78 4.65
CA ASN A 106 8.02 -4.39 4.86
C ASN A 106 6.59 -4.29 5.38
N THR A 107 5.65 -5.01 4.75
CA THR A 107 4.25 -4.99 5.19
C THR A 107 4.12 -5.55 6.60
N LYS A 108 4.81 -6.63 6.94
CA LYS A 108 4.85 -7.19 8.29
C LYS A 108 5.42 -6.19 9.30
N LYS A 109 6.57 -5.57 9.01
CA LYS A 109 7.19 -4.56 9.87
C LYS A 109 6.22 -3.41 10.17
N ARG A 110 5.54 -2.86 9.15
CA ARG A 110 4.56 -1.79 9.33
C ARG A 110 3.34 -2.25 10.11
N THR A 111 2.94 -3.50 9.95
CA THR A 111 1.86 -4.12 10.73
C THR A 111 2.23 -4.22 12.21
N ASP A 112 3.45 -4.67 12.50
CA ASP A 112 3.93 -4.81 13.88
C ASP A 112 4.10 -3.43 14.55
N GLU A 113 4.61 -2.43 13.84
CA GLU A 113 4.67 -1.03 14.29
C GLU A 113 3.28 -0.46 14.60
N LEU A 114 2.27 -0.76 13.77
CA LEU A 114 0.90 -0.34 14.01
C LEU A 114 0.31 -1.05 15.24
N ASN A 115 0.58 -2.34 15.38
CA ASN A 115 0.04 -3.16 16.48
C ASN A 115 0.60 -2.76 17.85
N SER A 116 1.85 -2.29 17.91
CA SER A 116 2.52 -1.89 19.15
C SER A 116 2.07 -0.55 19.72
N GLN A 117 1.32 0.26 18.99
CA GLN A 117 0.89 1.58 19.45
C GLN A 117 -0.48 1.57 20.12
N GLU A 118 -0.61 2.34 21.19
CA GLU A 118 -1.86 2.62 21.87
C GLU A 118 -2.42 3.96 21.42
N TYR A 119 -3.75 4.07 21.35
CA TYR A 119 -4.48 5.25 20.88
C TYR A 119 -5.56 5.64 21.88
N GLY A 120 -5.74 6.96 22.06
CA GLY A 120 -6.72 7.51 22.95
C GLY A 120 -8.13 7.62 22.37
N ASP A 121 -8.24 7.83 21.06
CA ASP A 121 -9.52 8.05 20.37
C ASP A 121 -9.47 7.62 18.90
N LEU A 122 -10.66 7.43 18.31
CA LEU A 122 -10.84 6.98 16.92
C LEU A 122 -10.31 8.00 15.91
N LEU A 123 -10.53 9.29 16.13
CA LEU A 123 -10.11 10.33 15.18
C LEU A 123 -8.59 10.42 15.15
N HIS A 124 -7.96 10.39 16.31
CA HIS A 124 -6.49 10.34 16.41
C HIS A 124 -5.94 9.12 15.68
N PHE A 125 -6.55 7.95 15.87
CA PHE A 125 -6.14 6.72 15.20
C PHE A 125 -6.24 6.86 13.67
N ILE A 126 -7.40 7.27 13.14
CA ILE A 126 -7.63 7.34 11.69
C ILE A 126 -6.71 8.38 11.05
N PHE A 127 -6.78 9.63 11.50
CA PHE A 127 -6.16 10.75 10.79
C PHE A 127 -4.68 10.92 11.08
N LEU A 128 -4.22 10.66 12.30
CA LEU A 128 -2.83 10.90 12.68
C LEU A 128 -1.97 9.64 12.67
N THR A 129 -2.59 8.46 12.51
CA THR A 129 -1.82 7.20 12.52
C THR A 129 -2.09 6.31 11.33
N MET A 130 -3.35 5.94 11.09
CA MET A 130 -3.72 5.00 10.02
C MET A 130 -3.35 5.56 8.65
N ILE A 131 -3.81 6.75 8.31
CA ILE A 131 -3.59 7.35 6.99
C ILE A 131 -2.09 7.58 6.71
N PRO A 132 -1.29 8.24 7.59
CA PRO A 132 0.14 8.42 7.32
C PRO A 132 0.91 7.12 7.16
N ARG A 133 0.56 6.08 7.92
CA ARG A 133 1.22 4.77 7.80
C ARG A 133 0.83 4.04 6.53
N THR A 134 -0.43 4.16 6.11
CA THR A 134 -0.90 3.61 4.83
C THR A 134 -0.20 4.28 3.66
N ILE A 135 -0.02 5.61 3.70
CA ILE A 135 0.76 6.36 2.71
C ILE A 135 2.21 5.83 2.65
N THR A 136 2.84 5.64 3.81
CA THR A 136 4.22 5.13 3.87
C THR A 136 4.31 3.71 3.28
N LEU A 137 3.40 2.82 3.67
CA LEU A 137 3.35 1.45 3.16
C LEU A 137 3.12 1.42 1.65
N ALA A 138 2.18 2.23 1.14
CA ALA A 138 1.93 2.35 -0.29
C ALA A 138 3.18 2.81 -1.07
N GLY A 139 3.92 3.78 -0.52
CA GLY A 139 5.18 4.25 -1.09
C GLY A 139 6.27 3.18 -1.12
N GLU A 140 6.40 2.38 -0.07
CA GLU A 140 7.37 1.29 0.00
C GLU A 140 7.02 0.14 -0.97
N ILE A 141 5.73 -0.17 -1.14
CA ILE A 141 5.27 -1.15 -2.13
C ILE A 141 5.52 -0.63 -3.55
N ALA A 142 5.14 0.62 -3.83
CA ALA A 142 5.36 1.24 -5.14
C ALA A 142 6.86 1.28 -5.49
N PHE A 143 7.72 1.71 -4.55
CA PHE A 143 9.16 1.66 -4.71
C PHE A 143 9.65 0.26 -5.09
N THR A 144 9.21 -0.76 -4.37
CA THR A 144 9.66 -2.13 -4.57
C THR A 144 9.27 -2.66 -5.96
N LEU A 145 8.03 -2.41 -6.38
CA LEU A 145 7.54 -2.87 -7.68
C LEU A 145 8.19 -2.12 -8.85
N ILE A 146 8.37 -0.80 -8.74
CA ILE A 146 9.03 0.00 -9.79
C ILE A 146 10.52 -0.37 -9.87
N MET A 147 11.18 -0.55 -8.73
CA MET A 147 12.57 -1.03 -8.69
C MET A 147 12.72 -2.40 -9.36
N TYR A 148 11.82 -3.33 -9.02
CA TYR A 148 11.77 -4.64 -9.64
C TYR A 148 11.57 -4.55 -11.15
N ALA A 149 10.62 -3.76 -11.62
CA ALA A 149 10.38 -3.55 -13.05
C ALA A 149 11.58 -2.97 -13.77
N GLY A 150 12.22 -1.95 -13.20
CA GLY A 150 13.44 -1.34 -13.74
C GLY A 150 14.60 -2.32 -13.85
N LEU A 151 14.83 -3.12 -12.81
CA LEU A 151 15.87 -4.17 -12.83
C LEU A 151 15.59 -5.25 -13.88
N MET A 152 14.31 -5.67 -14.01
CA MET A 152 13.93 -6.64 -15.05
C MET A 152 14.13 -6.09 -16.45
N GLN A 153 13.87 -4.80 -16.67
CA GLN A 153 14.11 -4.16 -17.95
C GLN A 153 15.62 -4.10 -18.29
N ILE A 154 16.48 -3.83 -17.29
CA ILE A 154 17.94 -3.90 -17.47
C ILE A 154 18.37 -5.30 -17.88
N ILE A 155 17.83 -6.33 -17.22
CA ILE A 155 18.16 -7.73 -17.55
C ILE A 155 17.70 -8.05 -18.99
N ALA A 156 16.47 -7.66 -19.35
CA ALA A 156 15.97 -7.85 -20.71
C ALA A 156 16.84 -7.16 -21.77
N GLY A 157 17.36 -5.97 -21.48
CA GLY A 157 18.31 -5.27 -22.34
C GLY A 157 19.66 -6.00 -22.46
N LEU A 158 20.16 -6.62 -21.38
CA LEU A 158 21.43 -7.33 -21.38
C LEU A 158 21.38 -8.66 -22.15
N ASP A 159 20.29 -9.40 -22.01
CA ASP A 159 20.16 -10.74 -22.60
C ASP A 159 19.46 -10.73 -23.98
N GLY A 160 18.84 -9.61 -24.34
CA GLY A 160 18.13 -9.43 -25.60
C GLY A 160 16.85 -10.27 -25.72
N ALA A 161 16.39 -10.87 -24.62
CA ALA A 161 15.17 -11.62 -24.53
C ALA A 161 14.26 -11.01 -23.46
N ALA A 162 12.96 -11.36 -23.47
CA ALA A 162 12.06 -10.94 -22.40
C ALA A 162 12.55 -11.48 -21.06
N ALA A 163 12.69 -10.62 -20.05
CA ALA A 163 13.02 -11.05 -18.70
C ALA A 163 11.82 -11.72 -18.03
N TYR A 164 12.10 -12.68 -17.16
CA TYR A 164 11.07 -13.36 -16.38
C TYR A 164 10.61 -12.48 -15.21
N ALA A 165 9.53 -11.74 -15.39
CA ALA A 165 9.04 -10.73 -14.46
C ALA A 165 7.59 -10.95 -13.98
N PRO A 166 7.28 -12.10 -13.30
CA PRO A 166 5.91 -12.48 -12.97
C PRO A 166 5.21 -11.53 -11.99
N LEU A 167 5.96 -10.78 -11.16
CA LEU A 167 5.38 -9.89 -10.16
C LEU A 167 4.91 -8.54 -10.72
N LEU A 168 5.09 -8.28 -12.02
CA LEU A 168 4.51 -7.07 -12.64
C LEU A 168 2.98 -7.06 -12.56
N SER A 169 2.33 -8.23 -12.52
CA SER A 169 0.89 -8.35 -12.30
C SER A 169 0.42 -7.75 -10.96
N TYR A 170 1.29 -7.61 -9.97
CA TYR A 170 0.95 -6.84 -8.78
C TYR A 170 0.80 -5.35 -9.09
N GLY A 171 1.59 -4.81 -10.02
CA GLY A 171 1.42 -3.43 -10.49
C GLY A 171 0.03 -3.18 -11.04
N ASP A 172 -0.50 -4.10 -11.85
CA ASP A 172 -1.85 -4.00 -12.44
C ASP A 172 -2.95 -3.95 -11.37
N LEU A 173 -2.81 -4.70 -10.27
CA LEU A 173 -3.73 -4.63 -9.14
C LEU A 173 -3.70 -3.26 -8.45
N PHE A 174 -2.51 -2.67 -8.30
CA PHE A 174 -2.36 -1.35 -7.69
C PHE A 174 -2.84 -0.21 -8.57
N MET A 175 -2.86 -0.38 -9.90
CA MET A 175 -3.42 0.60 -10.83
C MET A 175 -4.90 0.91 -10.55
N GLN A 176 -5.63 -0.03 -9.95
CA GLN A 176 -7.05 0.13 -9.63
C GLN A 176 -7.29 1.00 -8.38
N ILE A 177 -6.24 1.29 -7.59
CA ILE A 177 -6.35 2.08 -6.36
C ILE A 177 -6.20 3.56 -6.72
N PRO A 178 -7.22 4.41 -6.43
CA PRO A 178 -7.14 5.86 -6.68
C PRO A 178 -5.91 6.49 -6.01
N GLY A 179 -5.13 7.24 -6.77
CA GLY A 179 -3.90 7.90 -6.30
C GLY A 179 -2.64 7.05 -6.37
N VAL A 180 -2.74 5.73 -6.46
CA VAL A 180 -1.61 4.82 -6.70
C VAL A 180 -1.34 4.65 -8.20
N ASN A 181 -2.35 4.89 -9.04
CA ASN A 181 -2.25 4.81 -10.49
C ASN A 181 -1.13 5.67 -11.10
N MET A 182 -0.81 6.83 -10.51
CA MET A 182 0.30 7.65 -10.98
C MET A 182 1.66 6.98 -10.77
N ALA A 183 1.86 6.29 -9.64
CA ALA A 183 3.07 5.52 -9.39
C ALA A 183 3.08 4.21 -10.21
N ALA A 184 1.93 3.57 -10.34
CA ALA A 184 1.76 2.35 -11.12
C ALA A 184 1.94 2.58 -12.63
N ALA A 185 1.62 3.78 -13.14
CA ALA A 185 1.89 4.15 -14.54
C ALA A 185 3.40 4.16 -14.89
N LEU A 186 4.29 4.20 -13.88
CA LEU A 186 5.73 4.08 -14.05
C LEU A 186 6.20 2.61 -14.09
N VAL A 187 5.33 1.66 -13.76
CA VAL A 187 5.63 0.22 -13.84
C VAL A 187 5.24 -0.24 -15.24
N PRO A 188 6.19 -0.69 -16.08
CA PRO A 188 5.85 -1.23 -17.38
C PRO A 188 4.99 -2.48 -17.22
N SER A 189 3.90 -2.58 -17.98
CA SER A 189 3.00 -3.75 -17.99
C SER A 189 3.67 -5.01 -18.54
N SER A 190 4.74 -4.84 -19.31
CA SER A 190 5.53 -5.92 -19.89
C SER A 190 6.99 -5.51 -19.97
N VAL A 191 7.86 -6.47 -19.76
CA VAL A 191 9.31 -6.32 -19.94
C VAL A 191 9.70 -7.05 -21.19
N HIS A 192 10.12 -6.30 -22.21
CA HIS A 192 10.58 -6.84 -23.49
C HIS A 192 12.05 -6.51 -23.68
N GLY A 193 12.86 -7.49 -24.01
CA GLY A 193 14.22 -7.32 -24.47
C GLY A 193 14.31 -7.55 -25.97
N ASN A 194 15.09 -6.72 -26.64
CA ASN A 194 15.41 -6.87 -28.04
C ASN A 194 16.89 -6.50 -28.26
N TYR A 195 17.68 -7.37 -28.91
CA TYR A 195 19.07 -7.09 -29.20
C TYR A 195 19.26 -5.79 -30.00
N ASP A 196 18.33 -5.47 -30.89
CA ASP A 196 18.38 -4.25 -31.70
C ASP A 196 18.10 -2.97 -30.91
N ASN A 197 17.51 -3.08 -29.69
CA ASN A 197 17.10 -1.98 -28.84
C ASN A 197 17.83 -1.95 -27.48
N PHE A 198 18.99 -2.57 -27.37
CA PHE A 198 19.78 -2.62 -26.14
C PHE A 198 19.86 -1.28 -25.39
N VAL A 199 20.21 -0.19 -26.09
CA VAL A 199 20.34 1.15 -25.49
C VAL A 199 19.01 1.65 -24.94
N ASN A 200 17.91 1.39 -25.64
CA ASN A 200 16.59 1.79 -25.21
C ASN A 200 16.16 1.01 -23.97
N ASP A 201 16.33 -0.31 -23.95
CA ASP A 201 15.95 -1.16 -22.82
C ASP A 201 16.78 -0.83 -21.58
N MET A 202 18.08 -0.64 -21.73
CA MET A 202 18.97 -0.21 -20.64
C MET A 202 18.60 1.17 -20.10
N SER A 203 18.32 2.14 -20.97
CA SER A 203 17.93 3.50 -20.56
C SER A 203 16.58 3.48 -19.82
N MET A 204 15.59 2.75 -20.31
CA MET A 204 14.30 2.58 -19.64
C MET A 204 14.44 1.90 -18.28
N GLY A 205 15.28 0.88 -18.18
CA GLY A 205 15.53 0.19 -16.91
C GLY A 205 16.20 1.09 -15.88
N ILE A 206 17.23 1.86 -16.28
CA ILE A 206 17.91 2.84 -15.41
C ILE A 206 16.93 3.95 -14.98
N MET A 207 16.12 4.44 -15.89
CA MET A 207 15.07 5.43 -15.57
C MET A 207 14.05 4.86 -14.60
N GLY A 208 13.65 3.60 -14.76
CA GLY A 208 12.77 2.89 -13.83
C GLY A 208 13.36 2.81 -12.42
N VAL A 209 14.63 2.42 -12.30
CA VAL A 209 15.35 2.40 -11.01
C VAL A 209 15.40 3.79 -10.37
N ALA A 210 15.75 4.83 -11.14
CA ALA A 210 15.75 6.22 -10.65
C ALA A 210 14.35 6.66 -10.22
N ALA A 211 13.32 6.37 -11.02
CA ALA A 211 11.93 6.67 -10.71
C ALA A 211 11.46 6.02 -9.40
N ALA A 212 11.91 4.81 -9.08
CA ALA A 212 11.60 4.16 -7.82
C ALA A 212 12.03 5.02 -6.62
N PHE A 213 13.24 5.55 -6.62
CA PHE A 213 13.72 6.45 -5.55
C PHE A 213 12.91 7.75 -5.48
N PHE A 214 12.61 8.36 -6.63
CA PHE A 214 11.77 9.56 -6.66
C PHE A 214 10.38 9.31 -6.07
N VAL A 215 9.76 8.19 -6.42
CA VAL A 215 8.44 7.79 -5.89
C VAL A 215 8.50 7.59 -4.37
N LEU A 216 9.52 6.91 -3.87
CA LEU A 216 9.70 6.72 -2.43
C LEU A 216 9.81 8.06 -1.70
N ILE A 217 10.67 8.96 -2.19
CA ILE A 217 10.86 10.31 -1.62
C ILE A 217 9.54 11.10 -1.68
N ALA A 218 8.83 11.06 -2.82
CA ALA A 218 7.55 11.75 -2.99
C ALA A 218 6.50 11.29 -1.97
N TYR A 219 6.39 9.97 -1.71
CA TYR A 219 5.48 9.43 -0.70
C TYR A 219 5.86 9.87 0.72
N TYR A 220 7.15 9.92 1.05
CA TYR A 220 7.60 10.44 2.36
C TYR A 220 7.29 11.93 2.51
N ILE A 221 7.53 12.74 1.49
CA ILE A 221 7.17 14.16 1.49
C ILE A 221 5.65 14.33 1.61
N TYR A 222 4.87 13.56 0.85
CA TYR A 222 3.41 13.61 0.93
C TYR A 222 2.89 13.24 2.32
N ARG A 223 3.46 12.24 2.96
CA ARG A 223 3.17 11.89 4.36
C ARG A 223 3.44 13.05 5.30
N GLU A 224 4.58 13.74 5.17
CA GLU A 224 4.91 14.87 6.04
C GLU A 224 3.98 16.06 5.79
N ILE A 225 3.67 16.39 4.54
CA ILE A 225 2.68 17.42 4.20
C ILE A 225 1.33 17.10 4.84
N TYR A 226 0.89 15.85 4.72
CA TYR A 226 -0.33 15.38 5.34
C TYR A 226 -0.30 15.55 6.87
N ASN A 227 0.78 15.12 7.53
CA ASN A 227 0.95 15.23 8.98
C ASN A 227 0.90 16.68 9.45
N TYR A 228 1.55 17.60 8.74
CA TYR A 228 1.51 19.04 9.06
C TYR A 228 0.12 19.63 8.84
N GLY A 229 -0.53 19.27 7.73
CA GLY A 229 -1.91 19.69 7.45
C GLY A 229 -2.88 19.24 8.54
N MET A 230 -2.80 17.99 8.96
CA MET A 230 -3.65 17.45 10.03
C MET A 230 -3.37 18.08 11.39
N LYS A 231 -2.12 18.37 11.73
CA LYS A 231 -1.78 19.13 12.95
C LYS A 231 -2.40 20.53 12.92
N LEU A 232 -2.37 21.20 11.77
CA LEU A 232 -3.02 22.50 11.60
C LEU A 232 -4.54 22.41 11.78
N VAL A 233 -5.18 21.43 11.16
CA VAL A 233 -6.63 21.20 11.30
C VAL A 233 -7.01 20.93 12.75
N CYS A 234 -6.27 20.07 13.46
CA CYS A 234 -6.51 19.78 14.87
C CYS A 234 -6.32 21.06 15.74
N ALA A 235 -5.30 21.87 15.46
CA ALA A 235 -5.09 23.14 16.17
C ALA A 235 -6.24 24.12 15.92
N LEU A 236 -6.75 24.23 14.69
CA LEU A 236 -7.90 25.08 14.36
C LEU A 236 -9.18 24.60 15.07
N ILE A 237 -9.46 23.28 15.06
CA ILE A 237 -10.61 22.72 15.79
C ILE A 237 -10.50 22.98 17.29
N ALA A 238 -9.32 22.86 17.89
CA ALA A 238 -9.10 23.15 19.30
C ALA A 238 -9.23 24.65 19.63
N PHE A 239 -9.02 25.53 18.67
CA PHE A 239 -9.15 26.97 18.83
C PHE A 239 -10.61 27.46 18.73
N LEU A 240 -11.47 26.81 17.93
CA LEU A 240 -12.87 27.19 17.71
C LEU A 240 -13.70 27.32 19.01
N PRO A 241 -13.67 26.38 19.98
CA PRO A 241 -14.38 26.51 21.23
C PRO A 241 -13.92 27.71 22.07
N ARG A 242 -12.61 28.06 21.99
CA ARG A 242 -12.04 29.23 22.71
C ARG A 242 -12.56 30.56 22.15
N LEU A 243 -12.90 30.61 20.86
CA LEU A 243 -13.55 31.78 20.24
C LEU A 243 -15.04 31.87 20.58
N ALA A 244 -15.72 30.74 20.70
CA ALA A 244 -17.16 30.69 20.99
C ALA A 244 -17.51 31.04 22.45
N LEU A 245 -16.63 30.71 23.40
CA LEU A 245 -16.83 30.99 24.82
C LEU A 245 -17.04 32.47 25.16
N PRO A 246 -16.23 33.43 24.67
CA PRO A 246 -16.44 34.84 24.97
C PRO A 246 -17.73 35.39 24.37
N ILE A 247 -18.21 34.84 23.24
CA ILE A 247 -19.48 35.22 22.63
C ILE A 247 -20.68 34.73 23.45
N ALA A 248 -20.57 33.49 23.98
CA ALA A 248 -21.63 32.94 24.85
C ALA A 248 -21.74 33.63 26.19
N ILE A 249 -20.62 34.11 26.76
CA ILE A 249 -20.59 34.87 28.00
C ILE A 249 -21.19 36.26 27.80
N ARG A 250 -20.93 36.90 26.65
CA ARG A 250 -21.50 38.23 26.30
C ARG A 250 -23.00 38.18 26.13
N LYS A 251 -23.58 37.11 25.58
CA LYS A 251 -25.04 36.94 25.46
C LYS A 251 -25.76 36.66 26.79
N LYS A 252 -25.04 36.27 27.85
CA LYS A 252 -25.64 36.08 29.19
C LYS A 252 -25.56 37.32 30.07
N ALA A 253 -24.85 38.37 29.66
CA ALA A 253 -24.69 39.63 30.35
C ALA A 253 -25.62 40.75 29.82
N GLU A 254 -26.34 40.52 28.72
CA GLU A 254 -27.49 41.34 28.21
C GLU A 254 -28.80 40.71 28.64
#